data_d95456766f13285bf9eba7248bd1b07a
#
_entry.id   d95456766f13285bf9eba7248bd1b07a
#
_cell.length_a   1.000
_cell.length_b   1.000
_cell.length_c   1.000
_cell.angle_alpha   90.00
_cell.angle_beta   90.00
_cell.angle_gamma   90.00
#
_symmetry.space_group_name_H-M   'P 1'
#
loop_
_entity.id
_entity.type
_entity.pdbx_description
1 polymer ?
#
loop_
_entity_poly.entity_id
_entity_poly.type
_entity_poly.pdbx_seq_one_letter_code
_entity_poly.pdbx_strand_id
1 'polypeptide(L)' 'LQMRMDKAKRLLASTNTPVGDIAMKCGFPEISYFSRMFKQTFQMTPSQYRKKIL' A
#
# COMPACT_ATOMS: atom_id res chain seq x y z
N LEU A 1 -12.34 -5.55 0.68
CA LEU A 1 -11.49 -4.42 0.34
C LEU A 1 -10.51 -4.09 1.47
N GLN A 2 -11.03 -4.11 2.69
CA GLN A 2 -10.18 -3.80 3.85
C GLN A 2 -9.08 -4.83 4.04
N MET A 3 -9.34 -6.07 3.72
CA MET A 3 -8.33 -7.12 3.82
C MET A 3 -7.17 -6.88 2.86
N ARG A 4 -7.47 -6.37 1.67
CA ARG A 4 -6.42 -6.04 0.71
C ARG A 4 -5.54 -4.89 1.21
N MET A 5 -6.17 -3.90 1.83
CA MET A 5 -5.44 -2.76 2.38
C MET A 5 -4.59 -3.19 3.56
N ASP A 6 -5.10 -4.05 4.42
CA ASP A 6 -4.33 -4.55 5.56
C ASP A 6 -3.11 -5.35 5.10
N LYS A 7 -3.27 -6.15 4.05
CA LYS A 7 -2.15 -6.90 3.49
C LYS A 7 -1.10 -5.96 2.91
N ALA A 8 -1.54 -4.93 2.19
CA ALA A 8 -0.63 -3.95 1.61
C ALA A 8 0.14 -3.21 2.70
N LYS A 9 -0.56 -2.81 3.74
CA LYS A 9 0.05 -2.11 4.87
C LYS A 9 1.12 -2.98 5.52
N ARG A 10 0.82 -4.25 5.70
CA ARG A 10 1.74 -5.19 6.30
C ARG A 10 2.99 -5.39 5.43
N LEU A 11 2.81 -5.51 4.13
CA LEU A 11 3.92 -5.67 3.20
C LEU A 11 4.80 -4.42 3.17
N LEU A 12 4.19 -3.25 3.23
CA LEU A 12 4.94 -2.00 3.28
C LEU A 12 5.82 -1.93 4.51
N ALA A 13 5.33 -2.45 5.63
CA ALA A 13 6.04 -2.38 6.89
C ALA A 13 7.12 -3.45 7.03
N SER A 14 6.89 -4.63 6.46
CA SER A 14 7.75 -5.78 6.72
C SER A 14 8.68 -6.13 5.56
N THR A 15 8.56 -5.48 4.41
CA THR A 15 9.41 -5.78 3.26
C THR A 15 9.90 -4.50 2.60
N ASN A 16 10.89 -4.65 1.72
CA ASN A 16 11.37 -3.55 0.88
C ASN A 16 10.78 -3.62 -0.53
N THR A 17 9.73 -4.39 -0.71
CA THR A 17 9.08 -4.55 -2.01
C THR A 17 8.59 -3.21 -2.52
N PRO A 18 8.83 -2.87 -3.80
CA PRO A 18 8.32 -1.63 -4.37
C PRO A 18 6.80 -1.52 -4.25
N VAL A 19 6.31 -0.29 -4.09
CA VAL A 19 4.88 -0.05 -3.92
C VAL A 19 4.08 -0.62 -5.08
N GLY A 20 4.58 -0.51 -6.31
CA GLY A 20 3.90 -1.07 -7.47
C GLY A 20 3.72 -2.56 -7.39
N ASP A 21 4.74 -3.26 -6.93
CA ASP A 21 4.65 -4.72 -6.77
C ASP A 21 3.68 -5.10 -5.67
N ILE A 22 3.66 -4.33 -4.60
CA ILE A 22 2.71 -4.57 -3.51
C ILE A 22 1.29 -4.41 -4.01
N ALA A 23 1.03 -3.37 -4.80
CA ALA A 23 -0.30 -3.17 -5.38
C ALA A 23 -0.74 -4.37 -6.21
N MET A 24 0.15 -4.89 -7.04
CA MET A 24 -0.16 -6.04 -7.86
C MET A 24 -0.41 -7.28 -7.03
N LYS A 25 0.40 -7.50 -6.01
CA LYS A 25 0.22 -8.66 -5.13
C LYS A 25 -1.08 -8.61 -4.37
N CYS A 26 -1.60 -7.42 -4.13
CA CYS A 26 -2.86 -7.25 -3.43
C CYS A 26 -4.06 -7.19 -4.37
N GLY A 27 -3.83 -7.38 -5.66
CA GLY A 27 -4.91 -7.47 -6.63
C GLY A 27 -5.39 -6.15 -7.20
N PHE A 28 -4.57 -5.11 -7.10
CA PHE A 28 -4.90 -3.82 -7.69
C PHE A 28 -4.30 -3.73 -9.09
N PRO A 29 -5.10 -3.38 -10.09
CA PRO A 29 -4.60 -3.34 -11.48
C PRO A 29 -3.67 -2.18 -11.76
N GLU A 30 -3.80 -1.08 -11.02
CA GLU A 30 -2.99 0.10 -11.24
C GLU A 30 -2.48 0.67 -9.92
N ILE A 31 -1.23 1.14 -9.94
CA ILE A 31 -0.61 1.71 -8.74
C ILE A 31 -1.29 3.02 -8.33
N SER A 32 -1.74 3.82 -9.30
CA SER A 32 -2.40 5.09 -8.97
C SER A 32 -3.73 4.85 -8.26
N TYR A 33 -4.48 3.84 -8.69
CA TYR A 33 -5.71 3.47 -8.01
C TYR A 33 -5.42 2.98 -6.59
N PHE A 34 -4.42 2.13 -6.47
CA PHE A 34 -4.01 1.61 -5.17
C PHE A 34 -3.60 2.74 -4.22
N SER A 35 -2.78 3.67 -4.71
CA SER A 35 -2.32 4.78 -3.88
C SER A 35 -3.47 5.65 -3.40
N ARG A 36 -4.45 5.90 -4.28
CA ARG A 36 -5.61 6.70 -3.93
C ARG A 36 -6.44 6.01 -2.84
N MET A 37 -6.68 4.71 -3.02
CA MET A 37 -7.46 3.96 -2.04
C MET A 37 -6.74 3.85 -0.71
N PHE A 38 -5.42 3.67 -0.76
CA PHE A 38 -4.61 3.60 0.46
C PHE A 38 -4.70 4.91 1.22
N LYS A 39 -4.59 6.03 0.51
CA LYS A 39 -4.66 7.34 1.14
C LYS A 39 -6.02 7.59 1.77
N GLN A 40 -7.09 7.16 1.10
CA GLN A 40 -8.44 7.30 1.65
C GLN A 40 -8.62 6.46 2.92
N THR A 41 -8.03 5.28 2.93
CA THR A 41 -8.19 4.36 4.05
C THR A 41 -7.33 4.75 5.26
N PHE A 42 -6.09 5.13 5.02
CA PHE A 42 -5.12 5.36 6.09
C PHE A 42 -4.68 6.80 6.23
N GLN A 43 -5.23 7.72 5.44
CA GLN A 43 -4.94 9.16 5.50
C GLN A 43 -3.51 9.50 5.11
N MET A 44 -2.84 8.61 4.39
CA MET A 44 -1.49 8.86 3.88
C MET A 44 -1.22 7.92 2.71
N THR A 45 -0.29 8.33 1.83
CA THR A 45 0.07 7.49 0.69
C THR A 45 0.90 6.30 1.16
N PRO A 46 0.99 5.24 0.33
CA PRO A 46 1.84 4.10 0.68
C PRO A 46 3.30 4.50 0.92
N SER A 47 3.82 5.40 0.11
CA SER A 47 5.20 5.86 0.28
C SER A 47 5.38 6.63 1.57
N GLN A 48 4.42 7.47 1.92
CA GLN A 48 4.46 8.21 3.18
C GLN A 48 4.39 7.26 4.37
N TYR A 49 3.56 6.25 4.27
CA TYR A 49 3.42 5.27 5.33
C TYR A 49 4.74 4.53 5.58
N ARG A 50 5.39 4.09 4.49
CA ARG A 50 6.66 3.39 4.59
C ARG A 50 7.74 4.27 5.23
N LYS A 51 7.77 5.54 4.83
CA LYS A 51 8.72 6.50 5.39
C LYS A 51 8.49 6.71 6.88
N LYS A 52 7.24 6.75 7.29
CA LYS A 52 6.88 7.02 8.67
C LYS A 52 7.37 5.93 9.61
N ILE A 53 7.31 4.68 9.18
CA ILE A 53 7.68 3.55 10.03
C ILE A 53 9.16 3.19 9.94
N LEU A 54 9.88 3.73 8.97
CA LEU A 54 11.31 3.55 8.85
C LEU A 54 12.03 4.67 9.57
#